data_dd1d6f31308c46eda5a7ef4daffeed2b
#
_entry.id   dd1d6f31308c46eda5a7ef4daffeed2b
#
_cell.length_a   1.000
_cell.length_b   1.000
_cell.length_c   1.000
_cell.angle_alpha   90.00
_cell.angle_beta   90.00
_cell.angle_gamma   90.00
#
_symmetry.space_group_name_H-M   'P 1'
#
loop_
_entity.id
_entity.type
_entity.pdbx_description
1 polymer ?
#
loop_
_entity_poly.entity_id
_entity_poly.type
_entity_poly.pdbx_seq_one_letter_code
_entity_poly.pdbx_strand_id
1 'polypeptide(L)'
;AVDLVHRFDALSKESGHNVPTHKIPFFRYCYVSETEKQAIEDTEHALNWTLDVGQWRTSFKEGSEINHDLNDWLKNRRENPPSYDYLLHNRAVIGTPEQCIKQIKSLEQQGIGYFGCNFFFGDMDHSKVMNSMKLFAEEVIPAFNS
;
A
#
# COMPACT_ATOMS: atom_id res chain seq x y z
N ALA A 1 -5.90 7.18 2.55
CA ALA A 1 -6.14 5.80 3.03
C ALA A 1 -6.19 5.73 4.56
N VAL A 2 -5.31 6.41 5.30
CA VAL A 2 -5.41 6.54 6.78
C VAL A 2 -6.74 7.17 7.16
N ASP A 3 -7.18 8.21 6.46
CA ASP A 3 -8.48 8.87 6.66
C ASP A 3 -9.67 7.90 6.61
N LEU A 4 -9.58 6.84 5.80
CA LEU A 4 -10.64 5.81 5.73
C LEU A 4 -10.70 4.97 7.00
N VAL A 5 -9.56 4.69 7.63
CA VAL A 5 -9.52 3.98 8.92
C VAL A 5 -10.15 4.85 10.01
N HIS A 6 -9.81 6.12 10.06
CA HIS A 6 -10.40 7.07 11.02
C HIS A 6 -11.90 7.25 10.79
N ARG A 7 -12.34 7.35 9.54
CA ARG A 7 -13.76 7.43 9.18
C ARG A 7 -14.53 6.16 9.57
N PHE A 8 -13.93 4.98 9.33
CA PHE A 8 -14.52 3.72 9.74
C PHE A 8 -14.67 3.64 11.27
N ASP A 9 -13.63 4.02 12.01
CA ASP A 9 -13.65 4.04 13.47
C ASP A 9 -14.76 4.97 14.01
N ALA A 10 -14.89 6.17 13.45
CA ALA A 10 -15.95 7.12 13.81
C ALA A 10 -17.36 6.54 13.53
N LEU A 11 -17.60 6.05 12.33
CA LEU A 11 -18.89 5.46 11.95
C LEU A 11 -19.23 4.21 12.76
N SER A 12 -18.23 3.38 13.09
CA SER A 12 -18.39 2.22 13.94
C SER A 12 -18.88 2.61 15.34
N LYS A 13 -18.28 3.64 15.93
CA LYS A 13 -18.67 4.17 17.24
C LYS A 13 -20.08 4.78 17.22
N GLU A 14 -20.41 5.56 16.19
CA GLU A 14 -21.75 6.12 15.99
C GLU A 14 -22.82 5.04 15.87
N SER A 15 -22.47 3.90 15.29
CA SER A 15 -23.35 2.73 15.14
C SER A 15 -23.39 1.81 16.37
N GLY A 16 -22.80 2.23 17.48
CA GLY A 16 -22.76 1.46 18.74
C GLY A 16 -21.75 0.32 18.76
N HIS A 17 -20.83 0.27 17.78
CA HIS A 17 -19.74 -0.71 17.75
C HIS A 17 -18.44 -0.08 18.22
N ASN A 18 -17.62 -0.85 18.91
CA ASN A 18 -16.27 -0.44 19.29
C ASN A 18 -15.25 -1.44 18.71
N VAL A 19 -14.78 -1.14 17.51
CA VAL A 19 -13.78 -1.95 16.82
C VAL A 19 -12.40 -1.33 17.08
N PRO A 20 -11.55 -1.98 17.90
CA PRO A 20 -10.22 -1.43 18.17
C PRO A 20 -9.36 -1.43 16.91
N THR A 21 -8.48 -0.42 16.77
CA THR A 21 -7.68 -0.18 15.56
C THR A 21 -6.78 -1.38 15.19
N HIS A 22 -6.33 -2.16 16.18
CA HIS A 22 -5.58 -3.40 15.94
C HIS A 22 -6.41 -4.54 15.28
N LYS A 23 -7.71 -4.36 15.10
CA LYS A 23 -8.59 -5.27 14.33
C LYS A 23 -8.93 -4.75 12.95
N ILE A 24 -8.48 -3.54 12.61
CA ILE A 24 -8.74 -2.93 11.30
C ILE A 24 -7.48 -3.10 10.45
N PRO A 25 -7.46 -4.03 9.49
CA PRO A 25 -6.26 -4.29 8.69
C PRO A 25 -6.01 -3.15 7.71
N PHE A 26 -4.75 -2.70 7.66
CA PHE A 26 -4.29 -1.67 6.75
C PHE A 26 -3.12 -2.21 5.92
N PHE A 27 -3.35 -2.45 4.64
CA PHE A 27 -2.36 -3.07 3.75
C PHE A 27 -1.60 -2.06 2.91
N ARG A 28 -0.29 -2.35 2.71
CA ARG A 28 0.59 -1.67 1.77
C ARG A 28 1.39 -2.67 0.96
N TYR A 29 1.78 -2.27 -0.26
CA TYR A 29 2.85 -2.96 -0.97
C TYR A 29 4.14 -2.76 -0.19
N CYS A 30 4.89 -3.83 0.05
CA CYS A 30 6.11 -3.79 0.86
C CYS A 30 7.27 -4.39 0.11
N TYR A 31 8.40 -3.69 0.15
CA TYR A 31 9.64 -4.21 -0.39
C TYR A 31 10.83 -3.63 0.37
N VAL A 32 11.70 -4.51 0.84
CA VAL A 32 12.90 -4.15 1.59
C VAL A 32 14.12 -4.63 0.84
N SER A 33 15.11 -3.79 0.70
CA SER A 33 16.40 -4.10 0.10
C SER A 33 17.54 -3.49 0.91
N GLU A 34 18.77 -3.94 0.69
CA GLU A 34 19.96 -3.42 1.36
C GLU A 34 20.21 -1.94 1.05
N THR A 35 19.79 -1.47 -0.12
CA THR A 35 19.95 -0.08 -0.54
C THR A 35 18.64 0.49 -1.09
N GLU A 36 18.42 1.79 -0.85
CA GLU A 36 17.26 2.53 -1.40
C GLU A 36 17.22 2.48 -2.93
N LYS A 37 18.38 2.64 -3.57
CA LYS A 37 18.50 2.56 -5.03
C LYS A 37 17.97 1.23 -5.56
N GLN A 38 18.41 0.12 -4.98
CA GLN A 38 17.97 -1.21 -5.38
C GLN A 38 16.47 -1.41 -5.12
N ALA A 39 15.96 -0.91 -3.98
CA ALA A 39 14.55 -0.99 -3.65
C ALA A 39 13.68 -0.29 -4.71
N ILE A 40 14.11 0.88 -5.18
CA ILE A 40 13.42 1.64 -6.23
C ILE A 40 13.50 0.91 -7.57
N GLU A 41 14.70 0.52 -8.02
CA GLU A 41 14.92 -0.18 -9.30
C GLU A 41 14.12 -1.48 -9.39
N ASP A 42 14.02 -2.23 -8.29
CA ASP A 42 13.28 -3.49 -8.25
C ASP A 42 11.75 -3.31 -8.27
N THR A 43 11.24 -2.17 -7.79
CA THR A 43 9.80 -1.99 -7.56
C THR A 43 9.12 -1.03 -8.52
N GLU A 44 9.85 -0.16 -9.21
CA GLU A 44 9.28 0.88 -10.07
C GLU A 44 8.38 0.29 -11.16
N HIS A 45 8.88 -0.71 -11.90
CA HIS A 45 8.11 -1.38 -12.93
C HIS A 45 6.89 -2.11 -12.34
N ALA A 46 7.09 -2.86 -11.25
CA ALA A 46 6.04 -3.66 -10.62
C ALA A 46 4.89 -2.81 -10.05
N LEU A 47 5.21 -1.64 -9.44
CA LEU A 47 4.19 -0.70 -8.97
C LEU A 47 3.39 -0.11 -10.15
N ASN A 48 4.06 0.34 -11.19
CA ASN A 48 3.42 0.88 -12.38
C ASN A 48 2.51 -0.17 -13.04
N TRP A 49 3.02 -1.39 -13.23
CA TRP A 49 2.24 -2.50 -13.79
C TRP A 49 0.99 -2.82 -12.95
N THR A 50 1.13 -2.84 -11.63
CA THR A 50 -0.02 -3.07 -10.72
C THR A 50 -1.12 -2.03 -10.90
N LEU A 51 -0.73 -0.78 -11.17
CA LEU A 51 -1.68 0.28 -11.46
C LEU A 51 -2.35 0.11 -12.82
N ASP A 52 -1.58 -0.23 -13.83
CA ASP A 52 -2.10 -0.43 -15.19
C ASP A 52 -3.11 -1.57 -15.21
N VAL A 53 -2.80 -2.69 -14.52
CA VAL A 53 -3.75 -3.80 -14.34
C VAL A 53 -4.99 -3.37 -13.54
N GLY A 54 -4.81 -2.56 -12.49
CA GLY A 54 -5.92 -2.00 -11.73
C GLY A 54 -6.84 -1.14 -12.59
N GLN A 55 -6.27 -0.31 -13.48
CA GLN A 55 -7.02 0.50 -14.45
C GLN A 55 -7.76 -0.36 -15.46
N TRP A 56 -7.04 -1.34 -16.02
CA TRP A 56 -7.63 -2.27 -16.98
C TRP A 56 -8.82 -3.03 -16.39
N ARG A 57 -8.70 -3.54 -15.16
CA ARG A 57 -9.81 -4.23 -14.46
C ARG A 57 -11.03 -3.34 -14.25
N THR A 58 -10.85 -2.04 -14.02
CA THR A 58 -11.97 -1.11 -13.84
C THR A 58 -12.66 -0.76 -15.15
N SER A 59 -11.98 -0.86 -16.30
CA SER A 59 -12.57 -0.60 -17.61
C SER A 59 -13.61 -1.64 -18.03
N PHE A 60 -13.60 -2.85 -17.44
CA PHE A 60 -14.61 -3.89 -17.71
C PHE A 60 -15.95 -3.69 -16.99
N LYS A 61 -16.08 -2.69 -16.15
CA LYS A 61 -17.34 -2.38 -15.46
C LYS A 61 -18.25 -1.43 -16.25
N GLU A 62 -18.06 -1.34 -17.56
CA GLU A 62 -18.98 -0.63 -18.44
C GLU A 62 -20.39 -1.26 -18.35
N GLY A 63 -21.39 -0.48 -17.98
CA GLY A 63 -22.77 -0.93 -17.82
C GLY A 63 -23.30 -0.99 -16.36
N SER A 64 -22.47 -0.72 -15.35
CA SER A 64 -22.93 -0.58 -13.98
C SER A 64 -23.39 0.86 -13.68
N GLU A 65 -24.31 1.05 -12.74
CA GLU A 65 -24.79 2.39 -12.30
C GLU A 65 -23.68 3.30 -11.75
N ILE A 66 -22.47 2.76 -11.56
CA ILE A 66 -21.25 3.47 -11.13
C ILE A 66 -20.56 4.20 -12.30
N ASN A 67 -21.07 4.09 -13.52
CA ASN A 67 -20.37 4.52 -14.75
C ASN A 67 -20.04 6.00 -14.86
N HIS A 68 -20.85 6.89 -14.32
CA HIS A 68 -20.58 8.33 -14.43
C HIS A 68 -19.32 8.72 -13.65
N ASP A 69 -19.23 8.29 -12.41
CA ASP A 69 -18.05 8.56 -11.56
C ASP A 69 -16.81 7.81 -12.05
N LEU A 70 -17.00 6.62 -12.64
CA LEU A 70 -15.90 5.82 -13.17
C LEU A 70 -15.30 6.43 -14.45
N ASN A 71 -16.13 6.93 -15.36
CA ASN A 71 -15.66 7.55 -16.60
C ASN A 71 -14.90 8.86 -16.31
N ASP A 72 -15.41 9.67 -15.39
CA ASP A 72 -14.73 10.89 -14.94
C ASP A 72 -13.40 10.55 -14.23
N TRP A 73 -13.38 9.51 -13.42
CA TRP A 73 -12.17 9.01 -12.77
C TRP A 73 -11.15 8.49 -13.79
N LEU A 74 -11.58 7.69 -14.77
CA LEU A 74 -10.71 7.16 -15.83
C LEU A 74 -10.14 8.29 -16.69
N LYS A 75 -10.96 9.29 -17.04
CA LYS A 75 -10.53 10.46 -17.78
C LYS A 75 -9.48 11.24 -17.00
N ASN A 76 -9.77 11.57 -15.74
CA ASN A 76 -8.85 12.29 -14.87
C ASN A 76 -7.53 11.51 -14.68
N ARG A 77 -7.60 10.17 -14.57
CA ARG A 77 -6.43 9.33 -14.44
C ARG A 77 -5.57 9.25 -15.69
N ARG A 78 -6.17 9.29 -16.88
CA ARG A 78 -5.45 9.38 -18.16
C ARG A 78 -4.76 10.72 -18.34
N GLU A 79 -5.43 11.80 -17.94
CA GLU A 79 -4.91 13.15 -18.01
C GLU A 79 -3.86 13.43 -16.93
N ASN A 80 -3.99 12.81 -15.77
CA ASN A 80 -3.12 12.99 -14.60
C ASN A 80 -2.73 11.61 -14.02
N PRO A 81 -1.87 10.83 -14.69
CA PRO A 81 -1.41 9.55 -14.16
C PRO A 81 -0.67 9.79 -12.83
N PRO A 82 -0.90 8.98 -11.80
CA PRO A 82 -0.13 9.10 -10.57
C PRO A 82 1.35 8.86 -10.87
N SER A 83 2.20 9.73 -10.34
CA SER A 83 3.64 9.54 -10.43
C SER A 83 4.08 8.36 -9.57
N TYR A 84 5.24 7.79 -9.89
CA TYR A 84 5.88 6.77 -9.05
C TYR A 84 6.02 7.27 -7.59
N ASP A 85 6.45 8.52 -7.40
CA ASP A 85 6.57 9.13 -6.08
C ASP A 85 5.25 9.14 -5.30
N TYR A 86 4.14 9.47 -5.98
CA TYR A 86 2.82 9.40 -5.35
C TYR A 86 2.49 7.99 -4.87
N LEU A 87 2.82 6.98 -5.65
CA LEU A 87 2.58 5.59 -5.31
C LEU A 87 3.43 5.13 -4.15
N LEU A 88 4.72 5.44 -4.22
CA LEU A 88 5.67 5.14 -3.17
C LEU A 88 5.18 5.69 -1.82
N HIS A 89 4.78 6.96 -1.78
CA HIS A 89 4.36 7.60 -0.53
C HIS A 89 2.96 7.17 -0.05
N ASN A 90 2.02 6.87 -0.96
CA ASN A 90 0.62 6.65 -0.61
C ASN A 90 0.16 5.20 -0.65
N ARG A 91 0.91 4.30 -1.29
CA ARG A 91 0.50 2.91 -1.53
C ARG A 91 1.51 1.87 -1.09
N ALA A 92 2.75 2.27 -0.78
CA ALA A 92 3.83 1.35 -0.51
C ALA A 92 4.60 1.71 0.77
N VAL A 93 5.37 0.75 1.26
CA VAL A 93 6.46 0.86 2.21
C VAL A 93 7.67 0.19 1.54
N ILE A 94 8.56 0.99 1.00
CA ILE A 94 9.69 0.54 0.18
C ILE A 94 10.95 1.28 0.62
N GLY A 95 12.07 0.58 0.68
CA GLY A 95 13.37 1.15 1.04
C GLY A 95 14.29 0.19 1.78
N THR A 96 15.24 0.75 2.50
CA THR A 96 16.08 -0.01 3.44
C THR A 96 15.29 -0.41 4.69
N PRO A 97 15.80 -1.36 5.51
CA PRO A 97 15.15 -1.71 6.78
C PRO A 97 14.81 -0.49 7.64
N GLU A 98 15.76 0.46 7.82
CA GLU A 98 15.54 1.66 8.62
C GLU A 98 14.47 2.58 8.04
N GLN A 99 14.44 2.72 6.70
CA GLN A 99 13.42 3.51 6.01
C GLN A 99 12.04 2.88 6.17
N CYS A 100 11.93 1.56 6.04
CA CYS A 100 10.69 0.82 6.22
C CYS A 100 10.19 0.93 7.67
N ILE A 101 11.06 0.77 8.66
CA ILE A 101 10.74 0.96 10.09
C ILE A 101 10.19 2.36 10.32
N LYS A 102 10.85 3.38 9.80
CA LYS A 102 10.40 4.78 9.94
C LYS A 102 9.02 5.01 9.31
N GLN A 103 8.78 4.46 8.12
CA GLN A 103 7.50 4.57 7.42
C GLN A 103 6.37 3.88 8.22
N ILE A 104 6.60 2.65 8.72
CA ILE A 104 5.60 1.90 9.50
C ILE A 104 5.34 2.60 10.85
N LYS A 105 6.36 3.07 11.54
CA LYS A 105 6.19 3.86 12.79
C LYS A 105 5.40 5.14 12.55
N SER A 106 5.56 5.79 11.41
CA SER A 106 4.74 6.95 11.04
C SER A 106 3.27 6.57 10.85
N LEU A 107 2.97 5.40 10.29
CA LEU A 107 1.59 4.90 10.18
C LEU A 107 1.01 4.54 11.56
N GLU A 108 1.80 3.92 12.43
CA GLU A 108 1.42 3.64 13.82
C GLU A 108 1.05 4.91 14.57
N GLN A 109 1.87 5.97 14.48
CA GLN A 109 1.59 7.29 15.06
C GLN A 109 0.31 7.93 14.53
N GLN A 110 -0.11 7.57 13.32
CA GLN A 110 -1.37 7.99 12.71
C GLN A 110 -2.56 7.10 13.12
N GLY A 111 -2.37 6.18 14.08
CA GLY A 111 -3.43 5.34 14.62
C GLY A 111 -3.64 4.01 13.90
N ILE A 112 -2.74 3.60 13.00
CA ILE A 112 -2.80 2.29 12.38
C ILE A 112 -2.29 1.24 13.37
N GLY A 113 -3.21 0.41 13.88
CA GLY A 113 -2.90 -0.63 14.85
C GLY A 113 -2.72 -2.03 14.26
N TYR A 114 -3.00 -2.21 12.97
CA TYR A 114 -2.78 -3.46 12.25
C TYR A 114 -2.22 -3.18 10.87
N PHE A 115 -0.92 -3.39 10.70
CA PHE A 115 -0.25 -3.21 9.42
C PHE A 115 -0.04 -4.57 8.73
N GLY A 116 -0.51 -4.67 7.48
CA GLY A 116 -0.34 -5.84 6.63
C GLY A 116 0.56 -5.54 5.44
N CYS A 117 1.49 -6.44 5.17
CA CYS A 117 2.43 -6.34 4.07
C CYS A 117 2.00 -7.18 2.87
N ASN A 118 1.93 -6.56 1.70
CA ASN A 118 1.81 -7.27 0.43
C ASN A 118 3.16 -7.22 -0.29
N PHE A 119 3.93 -8.31 -0.23
CA PHE A 119 5.25 -8.41 -0.86
C PHE A 119 5.20 -8.83 -2.32
N PHE A 120 4.11 -9.45 -2.75
CA PHE A 120 3.96 -9.90 -4.12
C PHE A 120 3.01 -8.97 -4.87
N PHE A 121 3.56 -8.13 -5.72
CA PHE A 121 2.82 -7.19 -6.57
C PHE A 121 3.51 -7.02 -7.92
N GLY A 122 2.71 -6.71 -8.93
CA GLY A 122 3.21 -6.62 -10.30
C GLY A 122 3.75 -7.96 -10.79
N ASP A 123 4.81 -7.88 -11.56
CA ASP A 123 5.52 -9.01 -12.16
C ASP A 123 6.90 -9.26 -11.51
N MET A 124 6.99 -9.01 -10.21
CA MET A 124 8.26 -9.14 -9.47
C MET A 124 8.83 -10.56 -9.51
N ASP A 125 10.14 -10.65 -9.68
CA ASP A 125 10.87 -11.90 -9.58
C ASP A 125 10.70 -12.54 -8.20
N HIS A 126 10.37 -13.83 -8.17
CA HIS A 126 10.11 -14.58 -6.94
C HIS A 126 11.30 -14.55 -5.97
N SER A 127 12.53 -14.64 -6.48
CA SER A 127 13.73 -14.63 -5.65
C SER A 127 13.90 -13.28 -4.94
N LYS A 128 13.62 -12.17 -5.62
CA LYS A 128 13.64 -10.82 -5.05
C LYS A 128 12.59 -10.67 -3.95
N VAL A 129 11.37 -11.17 -4.19
CA VAL A 129 10.29 -11.18 -3.19
C VAL A 129 10.70 -11.95 -1.95
N MET A 130 11.25 -13.16 -2.10
CA MET A 130 11.68 -13.98 -0.97
C MET A 130 12.84 -13.34 -0.17
N ASN A 131 13.81 -12.73 -0.85
CA ASN A 131 14.90 -12.00 -0.19
C ASN A 131 14.37 -10.79 0.59
N SER A 132 13.45 -10.04 0.01
CA SER A 132 12.81 -8.92 0.68
C SER A 132 12.01 -9.34 1.92
N MET A 133 11.24 -10.44 1.84
CA MET A 133 10.52 -10.99 2.99
C MET A 133 11.46 -11.44 4.10
N LYS A 134 12.57 -12.08 3.74
CA LYS A 134 13.59 -12.50 4.71
C LYS A 134 14.20 -11.30 5.42
N LEU A 135 14.66 -10.30 4.66
CA LEU A 135 15.24 -9.08 5.21
C LEU A 135 14.25 -8.32 6.10
N PHE A 136 12.97 -8.27 5.71
CA PHE A 136 11.92 -7.67 6.52
C PHE A 136 11.73 -8.43 7.85
N ALA A 137 11.73 -9.77 7.81
CA ALA A 137 11.57 -10.59 9.00
C ALA A 137 12.75 -10.46 9.98
N GLU A 138 13.96 -10.37 9.45
CA GLU A 138 15.19 -10.32 10.25
C GLU A 138 15.48 -8.92 10.81
N GLU A 139 15.16 -7.86 10.07
CA GLU A 139 15.60 -6.51 10.44
C GLU A 139 14.45 -5.52 10.72
N VAL A 140 13.26 -5.71 10.13
CA VAL A 140 12.16 -4.79 10.34
C VAL A 140 11.23 -5.25 11.47
N ILE A 141 10.78 -6.50 11.45
CA ILE A 141 9.87 -7.03 12.48
C ILE A 141 10.39 -6.84 13.92
N PRO A 142 11.68 -7.08 14.22
CA PRO A 142 12.19 -6.94 15.59
C PRO A 142 12.03 -5.53 16.17
N ALA A 143 11.95 -4.49 15.33
CA ALA A 143 11.76 -3.11 15.78
C ALA A 143 10.35 -2.81 16.35
N PHE A 144 9.42 -3.77 16.23
CA PHE A 144 8.01 -3.67 16.69
C PHE A 144 7.67 -4.73 17.76
N ASN A 145 8.60 -5.61 18.09
CA ASN A 145 8.45 -6.63 19.14
C ASN A 145 8.91 -6.05 20.50
N SER A 146 8.19 -5.07 21.03
CA SER A 146 8.44 -4.52 22.38
C SER A 146 7.21 -4.65 23.26
#